data_5f58b7a3946d0a9e51207563baf9220a
#
_entry.id   5f58b7a3946d0a9e51207563baf9220a
#
_cell.length_a   1.000
_cell.length_b   1.000
_cell.length_c   1.000
_cell.angle_alpha   90.00
_cell.angle_beta   90.00
_cell.angle_gamma   90.00
#
_symmetry.space_group_name_H-M   'P 1'
#
loop_
_entity.id
_entity.type
_entity.pdbx_description
1 polymer ?
#
loop_
_entity_poly.entity_id
_entity_poly.type
_entity_poly.pdbx_seq_one_letter_code
_entity_poly.pdbx_strand_id
1 'polypeptide(L)'
;MEIRISDWKQARDVSRKIREEVFIREQRVPEALEWDDLDAKATHFLAYDGRTPVGCARLMPDGHFGRMAVVSSRRHEHWGSRLLHSIERYAQHELHLRELRASAQVKALPFYQRNGFSAEPGIFDDAGIAHVEIYRAPGAPYGNSVLMPTEDFTAYRLDSLVAMAGWVELMLAGRPRSVTLICDSLDHPLWWRRDVLEAVSRYVRSARHREFRVYLPFENSSVVRHPLVRLQSRLGKRLSFFIHSGVSSTVMLSHDWGYLRLAEPGSALGSMNDRATVQRLCDDYSEIFRTARPSREVRRVTI
;
A
#
# COMPACT_ATOMS: atom_id res chain seq x y z
N MET A 1 25.96 -9.67 11.49
CA MET A 1 24.79 -8.77 11.45
C MET A 1 24.83 -7.86 12.68
N GLU A 2 25.04 -6.57 12.50
CA GLU A 2 25.25 -5.58 13.57
C GLU A 2 24.37 -4.36 13.34
N ILE A 3 23.78 -3.77 14.41
CA ILE A 3 23.15 -2.46 14.36
C ILE A 3 23.99 -1.51 15.23
N ARG A 4 24.45 -0.43 14.63
CA ARG A 4 25.18 0.65 15.31
C ARG A 4 24.26 1.83 15.54
N ILE A 5 24.31 2.38 16.72
CA ILE A 5 23.55 3.57 17.14
C ILE A 5 24.54 4.72 17.26
N SER A 6 24.24 5.84 16.65
CA SER A 6 25.15 6.98 16.59
C SER A 6 24.42 8.30 16.38
N ASP A 7 25.14 9.41 16.58
CA ASP A 7 24.71 10.74 16.18
C ASP A 7 24.84 10.95 14.66
N TRP A 8 24.32 12.08 14.18
CA TRP A 8 24.41 12.44 12.76
C TRP A 8 25.84 12.61 12.25
N LYS A 9 26.73 13.13 13.06
CA LYS A 9 28.13 13.36 12.65
C LYS A 9 28.80 12.05 12.23
N GLN A 10 28.52 10.97 12.93
CA GLN A 10 29.06 9.63 12.65
C GLN A 10 28.25 8.87 11.59
N ALA A 11 26.91 9.08 11.56
CA ALA A 11 26.01 8.34 10.68
C ALA A 11 25.92 8.91 9.26
N ARG A 12 26.25 10.19 9.08
CA ARG A 12 25.93 11.01 7.91
C ARG A 12 26.27 10.33 6.58
N ASP A 13 27.52 9.96 6.40
CA ASP A 13 28.01 9.48 5.10
C ASP A 13 27.35 8.15 4.71
N VAL A 14 27.18 7.26 5.68
CA VAL A 14 26.54 5.96 5.48
C VAL A 14 25.03 6.12 5.24
N SER A 15 24.36 6.92 6.08
CA SER A 15 22.93 7.18 5.94
C SER A 15 22.60 7.83 4.59
N ARG A 16 23.37 8.84 4.18
CA ARG A 16 23.19 9.51 2.90
C ARG A 16 23.32 8.55 1.73
N LYS A 17 24.35 7.71 1.72
CA LYS A 17 24.55 6.72 0.66
C LYS A 17 23.37 5.76 0.52
N ILE A 18 22.89 5.21 1.64
CA ILE A 18 21.75 4.27 1.64
C ILE A 18 20.45 4.97 1.21
N ARG A 19 20.19 6.17 1.74
CA ARG A 19 18.98 6.95 1.45
C ARG A 19 18.96 7.43 0.01
N GLU A 20 20.09 7.85 -0.55
CA GLU A 20 20.22 8.18 -1.97
C GLU A 20 19.88 6.98 -2.86
N GLU A 21 20.43 5.80 -2.56
CA GLU A 21 20.16 4.59 -3.32
C GLU A 21 18.67 4.21 -3.25
N VAL A 22 18.09 4.19 -2.05
CA VAL A 22 16.73 3.66 -1.83
C VAL A 22 15.65 4.69 -2.12
N PHE A 23 15.77 5.92 -1.60
CA PHE A 23 14.70 6.90 -1.73
C PHE A 23 14.81 7.70 -3.04
N ILE A 24 15.99 8.19 -3.39
CA ILE A 24 16.15 9.05 -4.57
C ILE A 24 16.22 8.19 -5.85
N ARG A 25 17.12 7.22 -5.93
CA ARG A 25 17.33 6.44 -7.16
C ARG A 25 16.26 5.39 -7.42
N GLU A 26 15.89 4.62 -6.40
CA GLU A 26 14.90 3.54 -6.55
C GLU A 26 13.45 4.07 -6.49
N GLN A 27 13.11 4.85 -5.44
CA GLN A 27 11.74 5.29 -5.19
C GLN A 27 11.39 6.60 -5.90
N ARG A 28 12.38 7.31 -6.47
CA ARG A 28 12.19 8.57 -7.20
C ARG A 28 11.69 9.72 -6.34
N VAL A 29 11.96 9.70 -5.04
CA VAL A 29 11.70 10.85 -4.16
C VAL A 29 12.58 12.01 -4.62
N PRO A 30 12.04 13.23 -4.80
CA PRO A 30 12.83 14.40 -5.14
C PRO A 30 13.91 14.65 -4.07
N GLU A 31 15.14 14.86 -4.50
CA GLU A 31 16.27 15.03 -3.58
C GLU A 31 16.06 16.15 -2.54
N ALA A 32 15.40 17.24 -2.96
CA ALA A 32 15.10 18.37 -2.08
C ALA A 32 14.15 18.01 -0.92
N LEU A 33 13.37 16.94 -1.04
CA LEU A 33 12.46 16.45 0.02
C LEU A 33 13.11 15.40 0.93
N GLU A 34 14.21 14.81 0.48
CA GLU A 34 14.88 13.77 1.26
C GLU A 34 15.76 14.34 2.37
N TRP A 35 16.44 15.46 2.11
CA TRP A 35 17.35 16.08 3.06
C TRP A 35 16.65 17.14 3.90
N ASP A 36 16.73 17.01 5.22
CA ASP A 36 16.16 17.96 6.18
C ASP A 36 17.10 18.21 7.37
N ASP A 37 16.83 19.28 8.13
CA ASP A 37 17.64 19.66 9.31
C ASP A 37 17.34 18.77 10.55
N LEU A 38 16.39 17.84 10.44
CA LEU A 38 16.03 16.96 11.56
C LEU A 38 17.07 15.87 11.80
N ASP A 39 17.87 15.54 10.80
CA ASP A 39 18.93 14.54 10.93
C ASP A 39 19.92 14.87 12.06
N ALA A 40 20.24 16.15 12.24
CA ALA A 40 21.17 16.60 13.30
C ALA A 40 20.59 16.41 14.73
N LYS A 41 19.27 16.31 14.87
CA LYS A 41 18.56 16.17 16.15
C LYS A 41 18.16 14.73 16.45
N ALA A 42 18.32 13.84 15.48
CA ALA A 42 17.92 12.46 15.57
C ALA A 42 19.02 11.53 16.08
N THR A 43 18.61 10.41 16.67
CA THR A 43 19.47 9.24 16.86
C THR A 43 19.38 8.38 15.59
N HIS A 44 20.55 7.95 15.09
CA HIS A 44 20.65 7.17 13.86
C HIS A 44 21.01 5.71 14.13
N PHE A 45 20.37 4.82 13.37
CA PHE A 45 20.55 3.37 13.43
C PHE A 45 21.09 2.90 12.09
N LEU A 46 22.25 2.25 12.10
CA LEU A 46 22.92 1.77 10.90
C LEU A 46 23.09 0.25 10.97
N ALA A 47 22.58 -0.45 9.96
CA ALA A 47 22.69 -1.89 9.85
C ALA A 47 23.92 -2.28 9.02
N TYR A 48 24.72 -3.20 9.53
CA TYR A 48 25.92 -3.70 8.89
C TYR A 48 25.93 -5.21 8.75
N ASP A 49 26.28 -5.69 7.55
CA ASP A 49 26.68 -7.06 7.32
C ASP A 49 28.21 -7.12 7.20
N GLY A 50 28.87 -7.56 8.27
CA GLY A 50 30.31 -7.39 8.41
C GLY A 50 30.71 -5.90 8.37
N ARG A 51 31.44 -5.51 7.33
CA ARG A 51 31.84 -4.11 7.10
C ARG A 51 30.93 -3.35 6.12
N THR A 52 29.98 -4.03 5.52
CA THR A 52 29.10 -3.45 4.48
C THR A 52 27.84 -2.85 5.13
N PRO A 53 27.59 -1.54 4.98
CA PRO A 53 26.33 -0.96 5.42
C PRO A 53 25.17 -1.40 4.49
N VAL A 54 24.07 -1.85 5.08
CA VAL A 54 22.95 -2.43 4.35
C VAL A 54 21.60 -1.80 4.66
N GLY A 55 21.54 -0.97 5.69
CA GLY A 55 20.31 -0.28 6.06
C GLY A 55 20.55 0.87 7.04
N CYS A 56 19.58 1.77 7.11
CA CYS A 56 19.59 2.88 8.06
C CYS A 56 18.17 3.20 8.55
N ALA A 57 18.08 3.94 9.65
CA ALA A 57 16.87 4.57 10.14
C ALA A 57 17.26 5.74 11.06
N ARG A 58 16.30 6.64 11.34
CA ARG A 58 16.46 7.67 12.38
C ARG A 58 15.30 7.65 13.36
N LEU A 59 15.56 8.05 14.61
CA LEU A 59 14.56 8.23 15.66
C LEU A 59 14.69 9.63 16.22
N MET A 60 13.59 10.37 16.22
CA MET A 60 13.49 11.68 16.87
C MET A 60 13.27 11.53 18.38
N PRO A 61 13.65 12.53 19.19
CA PRO A 61 13.46 12.48 20.65
C PRO A 61 12.00 12.33 21.11
N ASP A 62 11.05 12.70 20.28
CA ASP A 62 9.59 12.61 20.54
C ASP A 62 8.98 11.24 20.21
N GLY A 63 9.78 10.30 19.67
CA GLY A 63 9.31 8.97 19.29
C GLY A 63 8.92 8.83 17.82
N HIS A 64 9.00 9.91 17.05
CA HIS A 64 8.81 9.80 15.60
C HIS A 64 10.04 9.18 14.94
N PHE A 65 9.90 8.02 14.32
CA PHE A 65 10.99 7.41 13.57
C PHE A 65 10.73 7.48 12.05
N GLY A 66 11.78 7.46 11.28
CA GLY A 66 11.65 7.54 9.83
C GLY A 66 12.95 7.29 9.09
N ARG A 67 12.97 7.64 7.80
CA ARG A 67 14.12 7.45 6.90
C ARG A 67 14.67 6.01 6.97
N MET A 68 13.77 5.05 7.24
CA MET A 68 14.12 3.64 7.39
C MET A 68 14.24 2.99 6.03
N ALA A 69 15.43 2.54 5.70
CA ALA A 69 15.76 1.94 4.42
C ALA A 69 16.66 0.71 4.57
N VAL A 70 16.44 -0.27 3.68
CA VAL A 70 17.32 -1.41 3.47
C VAL A 70 17.59 -1.53 1.98
N VAL A 71 18.87 -1.62 1.58
CA VAL A 71 19.27 -1.78 0.18
C VAL A 71 18.57 -3.00 -0.46
N SER A 72 18.18 -2.88 -1.72
CA SER A 72 17.31 -3.87 -2.40
C SER A 72 17.88 -5.29 -2.37
N SER A 73 19.19 -5.44 -2.53
CA SER A 73 19.90 -6.73 -2.52
C SER A 73 19.88 -7.46 -1.18
N ARG A 74 19.53 -6.78 -0.10
CA ARG A 74 19.56 -7.32 1.29
C ARG A 74 18.17 -7.33 1.94
N ARG A 75 17.11 -7.08 1.17
CA ARG A 75 15.72 -7.22 1.66
C ARG A 75 15.37 -8.70 1.85
N HIS A 76 14.37 -8.93 2.69
CA HIS A 76 13.89 -10.27 3.09
C HIS A 76 14.88 -11.07 3.96
N GLU A 77 15.97 -10.46 4.40
CA GLU A 77 16.96 -11.03 5.33
C GLU A 77 16.78 -10.50 6.78
N HIS A 78 15.59 -10.02 7.12
CA HIS A 78 15.22 -9.50 8.45
C HIS A 78 15.95 -8.23 8.92
N TRP A 79 16.71 -7.54 8.06
CA TRP A 79 17.40 -6.31 8.43
C TRP A 79 16.47 -5.20 8.89
N GLY A 80 15.33 -5.02 8.22
CA GLY A 80 14.31 -4.07 8.62
C GLY A 80 13.76 -4.34 10.02
N SER A 81 13.41 -5.58 10.34
CA SER A 81 12.93 -5.94 11.68
C SER A 81 14.00 -5.71 12.75
N ARG A 82 15.27 -5.96 12.45
CA ARG A 82 16.37 -5.70 13.40
C ARG A 82 16.57 -4.20 13.66
N LEU A 83 16.51 -3.36 12.62
CA LEU A 83 16.52 -1.91 12.77
C LEU A 83 15.38 -1.45 13.67
N LEU A 84 14.17 -1.94 13.40
CA LEU A 84 12.96 -1.58 14.13
C LEU A 84 13.03 -2.01 15.60
N HIS A 85 13.49 -3.23 15.90
CA HIS A 85 13.73 -3.69 17.26
C HIS A 85 14.79 -2.86 18.00
N SER A 86 15.85 -2.42 17.29
CA SER A 86 16.87 -1.57 17.91
C SER A 86 16.32 -0.18 18.23
N ILE A 87 15.47 0.38 17.37
CA ILE A 87 14.74 1.63 17.61
C ILE A 87 13.84 1.47 18.85
N GLU A 88 13.04 0.39 18.89
CA GLU A 88 12.10 0.11 19.97
C GLU A 88 12.80 -0.01 21.32
N ARG A 89 13.89 -0.78 21.36
CA ARG A 89 14.71 -0.92 22.59
C ARG A 89 15.31 0.41 23.03
N TYR A 90 15.87 1.18 22.12
CA TYR A 90 16.45 2.49 22.43
C TYR A 90 15.38 3.47 22.93
N ALA A 91 14.24 3.52 22.27
CA ALA A 91 13.09 4.33 22.68
C ALA A 91 12.62 3.99 24.10
N GLN A 92 12.54 2.70 24.42
CA GLN A 92 12.08 2.22 25.72
C GLN A 92 13.10 2.47 26.83
N HIS A 93 14.38 2.14 26.61
CA HIS A 93 15.38 2.09 27.68
C HIS A 93 16.19 3.38 27.82
N GLU A 94 16.43 4.11 26.73
CA GLU A 94 17.24 5.33 26.77
C GLU A 94 16.37 6.59 26.78
N LEU A 95 15.27 6.60 26.01
CA LEU A 95 14.40 7.77 25.92
C LEU A 95 13.12 7.66 26.78
N HIS A 96 12.85 6.49 27.34
CA HIS A 96 11.66 6.20 28.17
C HIS A 96 10.34 6.59 27.47
N LEU A 97 10.28 6.43 26.16
CA LEU A 97 9.12 6.79 25.37
C LEU A 97 7.97 5.78 25.58
N ARG A 98 6.77 6.30 25.57
CA ARG A 98 5.53 5.48 25.69
C ARG A 98 4.97 5.07 24.34
N GLU A 99 5.35 5.73 23.29
CA GLU A 99 4.85 5.47 21.95
C GLU A 99 5.93 5.76 20.90
N LEU A 100 5.93 4.94 19.85
CA LEU A 100 6.64 5.16 18.60
C LEU A 100 5.63 5.45 17.51
N ARG A 101 5.93 6.42 16.63
CA ARG A 101 5.12 6.80 15.48
C ARG A 101 5.96 6.92 14.22
N ALA A 102 5.35 6.67 13.07
CA ALA A 102 5.96 6.95 11.76
C ALA A 102 4.91 7.10 10.68
N SER A 103 5.23 7.90 9.65
CA SER A 103 4.51 7.92 8.39
C SER A 103 5.04 6.78 7.51
N ALA A 104 4.25 5.72 7.37
CA ALA A 104 4.63 4.52 6.64
C ALA A 104 4.02 4.49 5.24
N GLN A 105 4.82 4.11 4.25
CA GLN A 105 4.28 3.83 2.92
C GLN A 105 3.25 2.70 3.00
N VAL A 106 2.08 2.84 2.38
CA VAL A 106 1.00 1.84 2.40
C VAL A 106 1.50 0.45 1.99
N LYS A 107 2.39 0.37 0.99
CA LYS A 107 3.00 -0.90 0.57
C LYS A 107 3.85 -1.59 1.64
N ALA A 108 4.34 -0.84 2.63
CA ALA A 108 5.16 -1.36 3.74
C ALA A 108 4.33 -1.76 4.97
N LEU A 109 3.03 -1.45 5.01
CA LEU A 109 2.16 -1.80 6.14
C LEU A 109 2.23 -3.26 6.58
N PRO A 110 2.23 -4.26 5.67
CA PRO A 110 2.36 -5.66 6.10
C PRO A 110 3.65 -5.97 6.85
N PHE A 111 4.73 -5.22 6.59
CA PHE A 111 5.98 -5.33 7.34
C PHE A 111 5.80 -4.76 8.77
N TYR A 112 5.28 -3.54 8.90
CA TYR A 112 5.08 -2.89 10.19
C TYR A 112 4.11 -3.66 11.08
N GLN A 113 3.04 -4.22 10.50
CA GLN A 113 2.08 -5.03 11.24
C GLN A 113 2.69 -6.31 11.80
N ARG A 114 3.50 -7.02 11.01
CA ARG A 114 4.23 -8.20 11.53
C ARG A 114 5.19 -7.84 12.67
N ASN A 115 5.58 -6.57 12.76
CA ASN A 115 6.37 -6.02 13.86
C ASN A 115 5.51 -5.32 14.93
N GLY A 116 4.18 -5.56 14.94
CA GLY A 116 3.28 -5.13 16.01
C GLY A 116 2.79 -3.69 15.95
N PHE A 117 3.00 -2.97 14.84
CA PHE A 117 2.45 -1.63 14.65
C PHE A 117 1.00 -1.68 14.20
N SER A 118 0.21 -0.74 14.69
CA SER A 118 -1.13 -0.43 14.23
C SER A 118 -1.09 0.78 13.27
N ALA A 119 -2.08 0.90 12.40
CA ALA A 119 -2.23 2.06 11.52
C ALA A 119 -3.40 2.93 11.98
N GLU A 120 -3.23 4.25 11.87
CA GLU A 120 -4.34 5.18 12.00
C GLU A 120 -5.17 5.18 10.71
N PRO A 121 -6.47 5.46 10.79
CA PRO A 121 -7.29 5.66 9.60
C PRO A 121 -6.82 6.88 8.82
N GLY A 122 -6.89 6.80 7.50
CA GLY A 122 -6.53 7.89 6.60
C GLY A 122 -5.25 7.62 5.82
N ILE A 123 -5.34 7.83 4.50
CA ILE A 123 -4.21 7.73 3.58
C ILE A 123 -3.94 9.12 3.04
N PHE A 124 -2.68 9.54 3.07
CA PHE A 124 -2.25 10.84 2.56
C PHE A 124 -1.12 10.68 1.53
N ASP A 125 -0.90 11.73 0.77
CA ASP A 125 0.18 11.83 -0.21
C ASP A 125 1.41 12.44 0.45
N ASP A 126 2.53 11.73 0.39
CA ASP A 126 3.85 12.27 0.71
C ASP A 126 4.80 11.98 -0.45
N ALA A 127 5.27 13.04 -1.10
CA ALA A 127 6.14 12.98 -2.27
C ALA A 127 5.63 12.06 -3.41
N GLY A 128 4.31 12.02 -3.65
CA GLY A 128 3.68 11.18 -4.67
C GLY A 128 3.51 9.71 -4.29
N ILE A 129 3.79 9.36 -3.04
CA ILE A 129 3.66 8.01 -2.48
C ILE A 129 2.58 8.01 -1.40
N ALA A 130 1.68 7.04 -1.44
CA ALA A 130 0.63 6.88 -0.44
C ALA A 130 1.22 6.46 0.91
N HIS A 131 0.95 7.24 1.96
CA HIS A 131 1.37 7.01 3.34
C HIS A 131 0.19 6.89 4.29
N VAL A 132 0.45 6.30 5.44
CA VAL A 132 -0.47 6.17 6.57
C VAL A 132 0.33 6.32 7.86
N GLU A 133 -0.24 6.97 8.85
CA GLU A 133 0.37 7.03 10.19
C GLU A 133 0.29 5.66 10.86
N ILE A 134 1.42 5.25 11.44
CA ILE A 134 1.53 4.03 12.24
C ILE A 134 2.04 4.35 13.64
N TYR A 135 1.61 3.54 14.61
CA TYR A 135 2.01 3.70 16.00
C TYR A 135 2.18 2.37 16.73
N ARG A 136 2.98 2.38 17.80
CA ARG A 136 3.19 1.24 18.69
C ARG A 136 3.72 1.70 20.04
N ALA A 137 3.22 1.10 21.12
CA ALA A 137 3.85 1.22 22.44
C ALA A 137 5.12 0.34 22.49
N PRO A 138 6.32 0.90 22.80
CA PRO A 138 7.54 0.11 22.97
C PRO A 138 7.37 -0.97 24.02
N GLY A 139 7.86 -2.19 23.74
CA GLY A 139 7.74 -3.34 24.66
C GLY A 139 6.36 -3.99 24.72
N ALA A 140 5.36 -3.47 24.00
CA ALA A 140 4.07 -4.15 23.89
C ALA A 140 4.23 -5.53 23.24
N PRO A 141 3.46 -6.56 23.67
CA PRO A 141 3.52 -7.86 23.03
C PRO A 141 3.17 -7.73 21.55
N TYR A 142 3.79 -8.56 20.72
CA TYR A 142 3.43 -8.67 19.31
C TYR A 142 2.04 -9.30 19.21
N GLY A 143 1.01 -8.45 19.18
CA GLY A 143 -0.37 -8.86 18.95
C GLY A 143 -0.70 -8.96 17.48
N ASN A 144 -1.86 -9.51 17.16
CA ASN A 144 -2.46 -9.40 15.82
C ASN A 144 -2.88 -7.94 15.63
N SER A 145 -1.96 -7.09 15.20
CA SER A 145 -2.30 -5.73 14.82
C SER A 145 -3.18 -5.78 13.58
N VAL A 146 -4.36 -5.26 13.71
CA VAL A 146 -5.32 -5.17 12.61
C VAL A 146 -4.89 -4.04 11.68
N LEU A 147 -4.91 -4.29 10.37
CA LEU A 147 -4.57 -3.31 9.33
C LEU A 147 -5.41 -2.03 9.40
N MET A 148 -6.62 -2.18 9.87
CA MET A 148 -7.58 -1.10 10.11
C MET A 148 -8.36 -1.49 11.36
N PRO A 149 -8.84 -0.55 12.16
CA PRO A 149 -9.71 -0.86 13.27
C PRO A 149 -10.89 -1.69 12.76
N THR A 150 -11.06 -2.90 13.27
CA THR A 150 -12.16 -3.80 12.87
C THR A 150 -13.53 -3.24 13.22
N GLU A 151 -13.58 -2.16 13.96
CA GLU A 151 -14.80 -1.51 14.42
C GLU A 151 -15.06 -0.16 13.74
N ASP A 152 -14.18 0.29 12.84
CA ASP A 152 -14.36 1.57 12.14
C ASP A 152 -15.16 1.38 10.85
N PHE A 153 -16.43 1.76 10.90
CA PHE A 153 -17.35 1.79 9.76
C PHE A 153 -17.28 3.11 8.97
N THR A 154 -16.36 4.00 9.31
CA THR A 154 -16.27 5.34 8.72
C THR A 154 -15.92 5.24 7.23
N ALA A 155 -16.63 6.00 6.43
CA ALA A 155 -16.25 6.24 5.05
C ALA A 155 -15.24 7.39 4.99
N TYR A 156 -14.09 7.13 4.40
CA TYR A 156 -13.02 8.12 4.23
C TYR A 156 -13.11 8.76 2.85
N ARG A 157 -12.97 10.08 2.83
CA ARG A 157 -12.81 10.83 1.59
C ARG A 157 -11.35 10.79 1.15
N LEU A 158 -11.13 10.49 -0.12
CA LEU A 158 -9.82 10.39 -0.76
C LEU A 158 -9.77 11.44 -1.87
N ASP A 159 -9.01 12.50 -1.67
CA ASP A 159 -9.00 13.68 -2.55
C ASP A 159 -7.78 13.74 -3.48
N SER A 160 -7.05 12.64 -3.62
CA SER A 160 -5.95 12.53 -4.57
C SER A 160 -5.87 11.16 -5.21
N LEU A 161 -5.33 11.09 -6.44
CA LEU A 161 -5.06 9.82 -7.12
C LEU A 161 -4.08 8.93 -6.34
N VAL A 162 -3.18 9.53 -5.58
CA VAL A 162 -2.21 8.82 -4.75
C VAL A 162 -2.92 8.15 -3.57
N ALA A 163 -3.80 8.88 -2.86
CA ALA A 163 -4.58 8.32 -1.78
C ALA A 163 -5.52 7.20 -2.26
N MET A 164 -6.18 7.38 -3.42
CA MET A 164 -7.02 6.35 -4.04
C MET A 164 -6.20 5.10 -4.39
N ALA A 165 -5.01 5.27 -4.96
CA ALA A 165 -4.13 4.15 -5.28
C ALA A 165 -3.68 3.41 -4.01
N GLY A 166 -3.31 4.14 -2.97
CA GLY A 166 -3.00 3.56 -1.66
C GLY A 166 -4.17 2.79 -1.06
N TRP A 167 -5.41 3.30 -1.24
CA TRP A 167 -6.61 2.58 -0.81
C TRP A 167 -6.80 1.25 -1.55
N VAL A 168 -6.61 1.25 -2.89
CA VAL A 168 -6.63 0.01 -3.69
C VAL A 168 -5.54 -0.97 -3.21
N GLU A 169 -4.31 -0.49 -2.99
CA GLU A 169 -3.23 -1.32 -2.46
C GLU A 169 -3.60 -1.95 -1.11
N LEU A 170 -4.18 -1.17 -0.21
CA LEU A 170 -4.58 -1.61 1.12
C LEU A 170 -5.70 -2.65 1.06
N MET A 171 -6.75 -2.39 0.26
CA MET A 171 -7.83 -3.37 0.02
C MET A 171 -7.30 -4.71 -0.48
N LEU A 172 -6.36 -4.69 -1.42
CA LEU A 172 -5.78 -5.91 -2.00
C LEU A 172 -4.78 -6.59 -1.05
N ALA A 173 -4.08 -5.82 -0.22
CA ALA A 173 -3.17 -6.34 0.81
C ALA A 173 -3.90 -7.11 1.91
N GLY A 174 -5.15 -6.75 2.23
CA GLY A 174 -6.05 -7.50 3.12
C GLY A 174 -6.41 -8.89 2.63
N ARG A 175 -6.04 -9.20 1.37
CA ARG A 175 -6.19 -10.53 0.75
C ARG A 175 -7.61 -11.06 0.75
N PRO A 176 -8.64 -10.29 0.33
CA PRO A 176 -10.00 -10.78 0.20
C PRO A 176 -10.07 -12.01 -0.71
N ARG A 177 -11.15 -12.80 -0.58
CA ARG A 177 -11.36 -13.96 -1.44
C ARG A 177 -11.59 -13.55 -2.89
N SER A 178 -12.40 -12.52 -3.10
CA SER A 178 -12.69 -11.98 -4.43
C SER A 178 -12.79 -10.45 -4.37
N VAL A 179 -12.43 -9.84 -5.49
CA VAL A 179 -12.57 -8.40 -5.72
C VAL A 179 -13.31 -8.17 -7.02
N THR A 180 -14.24 -7.24 -6.99
CA THR A 180 -14.98 -6.80 -8.16
C THR A 180 -14.75 -5.32 -8.40
N LEU A 181 -14.37 -4.97 -9.61
CA LEU A 181 -14.32 -3.61 -10.12
C LEU A 181 -15.47 -3.43 -11.11
N ILE A 182 -16.46 -2.64 -10.76
CA ILE A 182 -17.47 -2.11 -11.67
C ILE A 182 -16.90 -0.77 -12.13
N CYS A 183 -16.76 -0.55 -13.42
CA CYS A 183 -16.03 0.60 -13.92
C CYS A 183 -16.68 1.15 -15.19
N ASP A 184 -17.18 2.36 -15.12
CA ASP A 184 -17.76 3.08 -16.27
C ASP A 184 -16.73 3.39 -17.35
N SER A 185 -15.47 3.64 -16.97
CA SER A 185 -14.33 3.78 -17.89
C SER A 185 -13.01 3.39 -17.26
N LEU A 186 -12.23 2.57 -17.96
CA LEU A 186 -10.83 2.30 -17.60
C LEU A 186 -9.90 3.46 -17.95
N ASP A 187 -10.38 4.51 -18.62
CA ASP A 187 -9.57 5.68 -18.95
C ASP A 187 -9.29 6.58 -17.73
N HIS A 188 -9.97 6.33 -16.58
CA HIS A 188 -9.67 7.05 -15.35
C HIS A 188 -8.21 6.82 -14.93
N PRO A 189 -7.42 7.89 -14.63
CA PRO A 189 -5.98 7.82 -14.37
C PRO A 189 -5.58 6.83 -13.28
N LEU A 190 -6.44 6.56 -12.30
CA LEU A 190 -6.22 5.59 -11.22
C LEU A 190 -5.84 4.20 -11.77
N TRP A 191 -6.54 3.73 -12.81
CA TRP A 191 -6.36 2.39 -13.36
C TRP A 191 -5.12 2.24 -14.24
N TRP A 192 -4.50 3.36 -14.63
CA TRP A 192 -3.24 3.40 -15.38
C TRP A 192 -2.01 3.45 -14.48
N ARG A 193 -2.20 3.71 -13.19
CA ARG A 193 -1.08 3.80 -12.25
C ARG A 193 -0.38 2.45 -12.11
N ARG A 194 0.94 2.52 -12.13
CA ARG A 194 1.80 1.34 -12.04
C ARG A 194 1.65 0.61 -10.70
N ASP A 195 1.56 1.35 -9.60
CA ASP A 195 1.36 0.81 -8.24
C ASP A 195 0.05 0.00 -8.14
N VAL A 196 -1.06 0.51 -8.70
CA VAL A 196 -2.36 -0.18 -8.78
C VAL A 196 -2.25 -1.47 -9.60
N LEU A 197 -1.62 -1.41 -10.79
CA LEU A 197 -1.43 -2.58 -11.65
C LEU A 197 -0.58 -3.67 -10.98
N GLU A 198 0.49 -3.27 -10.28
CA GLU A 198 1.34 -4.17 -9.51
C GLU A 198 0.59 -4.77 -8.32
N ALA A 199 -0.26 -3.98 -7.62
CA ALA A 199 -1.10 -4.46 -6.53
C ALA A 199 -2.09 -5.52 -7.01
N VAL A 200 -2.80 -5.29 -8.11
CA VAL A 200 -3.71 -6.28 -8.74
C VAL A 200 -2.94 -7.55 -9.11
N SER A 201 -1.78 -7.41 -9.75
CA SER A 201 -0.95 -8.55 -10.13
C SER A 201 -0.51 -9.39 -8.93
N ARG A 202 -0.02 -8.74 -7.87
CA ARG A 202 0.38 -9.41 -6.61
C ARG A 202 -0.79 -10.12 -5.95
N TYR A 203 -1.95 -9.45 -5.85
CA TYR A 203 -3.16 -10.00 -5.27
C TYR A 203 -3.59 -11.29 -5.97
N VAL A 204 -3.77 -11.25 -7.29
CA VAL A 204 -4.23 -12.40 -8.08
C VAL A 204 -3.23 -13.57 -8.02
N ARG A 205 -1.93 -13.29 -7.94
CA ARG A 205 -0.88 -14.33 -7.83
C ARG A 205 -0.74 -14.93 -6.45
N SER A 206 -1.21 -14.25 -5.42
CA SER A 206 -0.98 -14.64 -4.03
C SER A 206 -1.69 -15.94 -3.60
N ALA A 207 -2.75 -16.37 -4.34
CA ALA A 207 -3.38 -17.68 -4.16
C ALA A 207 -4.19 -18.09 -5.41
N ARG A 208 -4.35 -19.41 -5.64
CA ARG A 208 -5.04 -19.95 -6.82
C ARG A 208 -6.53 -19.63 -6.88
N HIS A 209 -7.17 -19.45 -5.74
CA HIS A 209 -8.61 -19.19 -5.61
C HIS A 209 -8.99 -17.71 -5.64
N ARG A 210 -8.02 -16.79 -5.77
CA ARG A 210 -8.29 -15.36 -5.80
C ARG A 210 -8.67 -14.90 -7.18
N GLU A 211 -9.75 -14.11 -7.23
CA GLU A 211 -10.31 -13.59 -8.45
C GLU A 211 -10.44 -12.08 -8.39
N PHE A 212 -10.11 -11.43 -9.49
CA PHE A 212 -10.35 -10.02 -9.74
C PHE A 212 -11.24 -9.91 -10.99
N ARG A 213 -12.47 -9.44 -10.81
CA ARG A 213 -13.46 -9.32 -11.88
C ARG A 213 -13.67 -7.87 -12.23
N VAL A 214 -13.66 -7.55 -13.52
CA VAL A 214 -13.89 -6.20 -14.05
C VAL A 214 -15.14 -6.19 -14.89
N TYR A 215 -16.08 -5.30 -14.59
CA TYR A 215 -17.33 -5.10 -15.32
C TYR A 215 -17.30 -3.73 -16.00
N LEU A 216 -17.53 -3.70 -17.31
CA LEU A 216 -17.45 -2.52 -18.16
C LEU A 216 -18.75 -2.33 -18.93
N PRO A 217 -19.12 -1.09 -19.32
CA PRO A 217 -20.36 -0.85 -20.09
C PRO A 217 -20.27 -1.36 -21.52
N PHE A 218 -19.10 -1.29 -22.14
CA PHE A 218 -18.85 -1.68 -23.54
C PHE A 218 -17.39 -2.03 -23.77
N GLU A 219 -17.12 -2.63 -24.92
CA GLU A 219 -15.77 -2.89 -25.43
C GLU A 219 -15.38 -1.81 -26.44
N ASN A 220 -14.16 -1.30 -26.36
CA ASN A 220 -13.58 -0.39 -27.32
C ASN A 220 -12.06 -0.59 -27.44
N SER A 221 -11.43 0.11 -28.37
CA SER A 221 -9.99 0.02 -28.60
C SER A 221 -9.14 0.50 -27.40
N SER A 222 -9.67 1.42 -26.58
CA SER A 222 -9.02 1.88 -25.34
C SER A 222 -8.95 0.75 -24.32
N VAL A 223 -10.07 0.05 -24.09
CA VAL A 223 -10.15 -1.11 -23.18
C VAL A 223 -9.14 -2.18 -23.58
N VAL A 224 -9.08 -2.55 -24.86
CA VAL A 224 -8.16 -3.60 -25.36
C VAL A 224 -6.70 -3.25 -25.15
N ARG A 225 -6.33 -1.97 -25.24
CA ARG A 225 -4.95 -1.49 -25.01
C ARG A 225 -4.59 -1.30 -23.53
N HIS A 226 -5.57 -1.33 -22.65
CA HIS A 226 -5.34 -1.03 -21.24
C HIS A 226 -4.39 -2.05 -20.59
N PRO A 227 -3.45 -1.61 -19.73
CA PRO A 227 -2.49 -2.51 -19.04
C PRO A 227 -3.13 -3.63 -18.23
N LEU A 228 -4.31 -3.45 -17.63
CA LEU A 228 -5.05 -4.52 -16.94
C LEU A 228 -5.42 -5.66 -17.90
N VAL A 229 -5.79 -5.34 -19.16
CA VAL A 229 -6.09 -6.36 -20.17
C VAL A 229 -4.84 -7.15 -20.55
N ARG A 230 -3.69 -6.47 -20.65
CA ARG A 230 -2.41 -7.16 -20.86
C ARG A 230 -2.01 -8.05 -19.67
N LEU A 231 -2.37 -7.68 -18.45
CA LEU A 231 -2.17 -8.54 -17.28
C LEU A 231 -3.01 -9.81 -17.34
N GLN A 232 -4.22 -9.74 -17.88
CA GLN A 232 -5.12 -10.88 -18.01
C GLN A 232 -4.50 -12.03 -18.83
N SER A 233 -3.76 -11.73 -19.91
CA SER A 233 -3.05 -12.74 -20.68
C SER A 233 -2.05 -13.56 -19.85
N ARG A 234 -1.46 -12.95 -18.81
CA ARG A 234 -0.50 -13.59 -17.90
C ARG A 234 -1.14 -14.22 -16.66
N LEU A 235 -2.31 -13.75 -16.26
CA LEU A 235 -2.99 -14.17 -15.04
C LEU A 235 -4.16 -15.15 -15.31
N GLY A 236 -4.55 -15.29 -16.57
CA GLY A 236 -5.61 -16.19 -17.00
C GLY A 236 -6.99 -15.82 -16.41
N LYS A 237 -7.84 -16.82 -16.19
CA LYS A 237 -9.23 -16.64 -15.73
C LYS A 237 -9.36 -15.96 -14.37
N ARG A 238 -8.29 -15.81 -13.61
CA ARG A 238 -8.30 -15.14 -12.30
C ARG A 238 -8.41 -13.61 -12.39
N LEU A 239 -8.10 -13.03 -13.55
CA LEU A 239 -8.44 -11.66 -13.90
C LEU A 239 -9.41 -11.74 -15.10
N SER A 240 -10.67 -11.39 -14.90
CA SER A 240 -11.72 -11.59 -15.90
C SER A 240 -12.46 -10.30 -16.20
N PHE A 241 -12.86 -10.12 -17.45
CA PHE A 241 -13.59 -8.94 -17.92
C PHE A 241 -14.97 -9.34 -18.42
N PHE A 242 -15.96 -8.55 -18.02
CA PHE A 242 -17.36 -8.73 -18.36
C PHE A 242 -17.96 -7.44 -18.89
N ILE A 243 -18.96 -7.53 -19.77
CA ILE A 243 -19.61 -6.40 -20.41
C ILE A 243 -21.09 -6.40 -20.05
N HIS A 244 -21.57 -5.23 -19.60
CA HIS A 244 -22.99 -5.00 -19.32
C HIS A 244 -23.32 -3.50 -19.43
N SER A 245 -24.30 -3.14 -20.29
CA SER A 245 -24.66 -1.74 -20.58
C SER A 245 -25.19 -0.95 -19.38
N GLY A 246 -25.60 -1.61 -18.30
CA GLY A 246 -26.04 -0.97 -17.06
C GLY A 246 -24.91 -0.46 -16.16
N VAL A 247 -23.64 -0.65 -16.53
CA VAL A 247 -22.50 -0.09 -15.78
C VAL A 247 -22.41 1.41 -16.06
N SER A 248 -22.64 2.24 -15.04
CA SER A 248 -22.68 3.70 -15.14
C SER A 248 -21.91 4.43 -14.05
N SER A 249 -21.18 3.70 -13.21
CA SER A 249 -20.39 4.27 -12.11
C SER A 249 -19.16 3.40 -11.85
N THR A 250 -18.20 3.95 -11.11
CA THR A 250 -16.99 3.21 -10.76
C THR A 250 -16.97 2.87 -9.27
N VAL A 251 -17.02 1.58 -8.98
CA VAL A 251 -16.95 1.03 -7.62
C VAL A 251 -16.06 -0.21 -7.61
N MET A 252 -15.09 -0.25 -6.71
CA MET A 252 -14.32 -1.45 -6.39
C MET A 252 -14.83 -2.04 -5.08
N LEU A 253 -15.17 -3.30 -5.09
CA LEU A 253 -15.71 -4.05 -3.94
C LEU A 253 -14.74 -5.15 -3.53
N SER A 254 -14.38 -5.19 -2.26
CA SER A 254 -13.95 -6.40 -1.59
C SER A 254 -15.19 -7.02 -0.96
N HIS A 255 -15.63 -8.17 -1.46
CA HIS A 255 -16.89 -8.79 -1.01
C HIS A 255 -16.88 -9.19 0.48
N ASP A 256 -15.71 -9.20 1.11
CA ASP A 256 -15.60 -9.60 2.51
C ASP A 256 -15.79 -8.41 3.47
N TRP A 257 -15.38 -7.17 3.09
CA TRP A 257 -15.29 -6.12 4.11
C TRP A 257 -15.18 -4.66 3.65
N GLY A 258 -14.89 -4.32 2.39
CA GLY A 258 -14.63 -2.94 2.05
C GLY A 258 -14.95 -2.54 0.62
N TYR A 259 -14.98 -1.23 0.38
CA TYR A 259 -15.23 -0.65 -0.94
C TYR A 259 -14.39 0.60 -1.20
N LEU A 260 -14.27 0.94 -2.47
CA LEU A 260 -13.83 2.24 -3.00
C LEU A 260 -14.85 2.66 -4.07
N ARG A 261 -15.50 3.79 -3.89
CA ARG A 261 -16.43 4.39 -4.85
C ARG A 261 -15.86 5.70 -5.35
N LEU A 262 -15.61 5.82 -6.64
CA LEU A 262 -15.27 7.10 -7.24
C LEU A 262 -16.51 8.01 -7.20
N ALA A 263 -16.30 9.24 -6.77
CA ALA A 263 -17.31 10.28 -6.71
C ALA A 263 -17.08 11.28 -7.87
N GLU A 264 -17.15 12.55 -7.61
CA GLU A 264 -16.85 13.61 -8.57
C GLU A 264 -15.38 13.54 -9.06
N PRO A 265 -15.03 14.17 -10.20
CA PRO A 265 -13.67 14.14 -10.71
C PRO A 265 -12.64 14.47 -9.63
N GLY A 266 -11.72 13.53 -9.39
CA GLY A 266 -10.61 13.70 -8.45
C GLY A 266 -10.89 13.31 -7.00
N SER A 267 -12.07 12.81 -6.65
CA SER A 267 -12.38 12.34 -5.30
C SER A 267 -12.99 10.93 -5.28
N ALA A 268 -12.84 10.24 -4.15
CA ALA A 268 -13.46 8.96 -3.89
C ALA A 268 -13.88 8.83 -2.43
N LEU A 269 -14.80 7.90 -2.17
CA LEU A 269 -15.16 7.45 -0.84
C LEU A 269 -14.78 5.99 -0.68
N GLY A 270 -14.16 5.64 0.45
CA GLY A 270 -13.79 4.28 0.77
C GLY A 270 -14.06 3.92 2.23
N SER A 271 -14.44 2.68 2.48
CA SER A 271 -14.46 2.09 3.82
C SER A 271 -13.86 0.69 3.78
N MET A 272 -13.18 0.32 4.86
CA MET A 272 -12.52 -0.99 4.96
C MET A 272 -13.30 -1.97 5.82
N ASN A 273 -14.36 -1.57 6.48
CA ASN A 273 -15.13 -2.46 7.36
C ASN A 273 -16.65 -2.20 7.32
N ASP A 274 -17.15 -1.60 6.27
CA ASP A 274 -18.59 -1.33 6.12
C ASP A 274 -19.27 -2.47 5.34
N ARG A 275 -19.47 -3.59 6.01
CA ARG A 275 -20.12 -4.78 5.44
C ARG A 275 -21.56 -4.48 4.98
N ALA A 276 -22.27 -3.60 5.69
CA ALA A 276 -23.65 -3.25 5.35
C ALA A 276 -23.71 -2.50 4.02
N THR A 277 -22.82 -1.53 3.79
CA THR A 277 -22.73 -0.84 2.50
C THR A 277 -22.21 -1.77 1.40
N VAL A 278 -21.24 -2.64 1.68
CA VAL A 278 -20.76 -3.64 0.71
C VAL A 278 -21.90 -4.56 0.28
N GLN A 279 -22.70 -5.07 1.23
CA GLN A 279 -23.86 -5.93 0.90
C GLN A 279 -24.87 -5.19 0.05
N ARG A 280 -25.25 -3.97 0.41
CA ARG A 280 -26.17 -3.12 -0.36
C ARG A 280 -25.67 -2.89 -1.79
N LEU A 281 -24.37 -2.55 -1.95
CA LEU A 281 -23.76 -2.38 -3.26
C LEU A 281 -23.77 -3.71 -4.07
N CYS A 282 -23.54 -4.85 -3.42
CA CYS A 282 -23.66 -6.15 -4.09
C CYS A 282 -25.10 -6.42 -4.57
N ASP A 283 -26.09 -6.03 -3.78
CA ASP A 283 -27.51 -6.18 -4.14
C ASP A 283 -27.88 -5.23 -5.31
N ASP A 284 -27.43 -3.97 -5.26
CA ASP A 284 -27.65 -2.97 -6.31
C ASP A 284 -27.07 -3.43 -7.67
N TYR A 285 -25.92 -4.10 -7.66
CA TYR A 285 -25.26 -4.60 -8.87
C TYR A 285 -25.57 -6.07 -9.19
N SER A 286 -26.46 -6.73 -8.45
CA SER A 286 -26.75 -8.16 -8.58
C SER A 286 -27.21 -8.55 -9.99
N GLU A 287 -28.01 -7.71 -10.66
CA GLU A 287 -28.43 -7.94 -12.03
C GLU A 287 -27.25 -7.92 -13.01
N ILE A 288 -26.35 -6.95 -12.85
CA ILE A 288 -25.12 -6.86 -13.66
C ILE A 288 -24.28 -8.13 -13.46
N PHE A 289 -24.10 -8.58 -12.23
CA PHE A 289 -23.32 -9.80 -11.96
C PHE A 289 -23.93 -11.06 -12.59
N ARG A 290 -25.26 -11.13 -12.64
CA ARG A 290 -26.00 -12.27 -13.18
C ARG A 290 -26.05 -12.30 -14.72
N THR A 291 -26.14 -11.13 -15.37
CA THR A 291 -26.45 -11.03 -16.81
C THR A 291 -25.30 -10.57 -17.68
N ALA A 292 -24.21 -10.06 -17.09
CA ALA A 292 -23.04 -9.61 -17.83
C ALA A 292 -22.39 -10.74 -18.65
N ARG A 293 -21.97 -10.40 -19.86
CA ARG A 293 -21.33 -11.35 -20.78
C ARG A 293 -19.81 -11.22 -20.70
N PRO A 294 -19.07 -12.33 -20.75
CA PRO A 294 -17.62 -12.26 -20.82
C PRO A 294 -17.15 -11.49 -22.07
N SER A 295 -16.17 -10.60 -21.88
CA SER A 295 -15.58 -9.82 -22.95
C SER A 295 -15.01 -10.73 -24.03
N ARG A 296 -15.38 -10.50 -25.30
CA ARG A 296 -14.88 -11.25 -26.46
C ARG A 296 -13.53 -10.70 -26.92
N GLU A 297 -13.37 -9.39 -26.94
CA GLU A 297 -12.17 -8.72 -27.41
C GLU A 297 -10.98 -9.00 -26.48
N VAL A 298 -11.18 -8.96 -25.17
CA VAL A 298 -10.13 -9.30 -24.20
C VAL A 298 -9.71 -10.76 -24.34
N ARG A 299 -10.63 -11.68 -24.67
CA ARG A 299 -10.28 -13.08 -24.94
C ARG A 299 -9.44 -13.27 -26.18
N ARG A 300 -9.65 -12.47 -27.25
CA ARG A 300 -8.87 -12.54 -28.50
C ARG A 300 -7.41 -12.09 -28.34
N VAL A 301 -7.15 -11.18 -27.42
CA VAL A 301 -5.77 -10.70 -27.14
C VAL A 301 -4.96 -11.75 -26.37
N THR A 302 -5.61 -12.81 -25.89
CA THR A 302 -5.02 -13.85 -25.02
C THR A 302 -4.54 -15.08 -25.82
N ILE A 303 -4.83 -15.14 -27.12
CA ILE A 303 -4.38 -16.18 -28.05
C ILE A 303 -3.20 -15.61 -28.86
#